data_756d329fcd1ed343ae92db699d7c7655
#
_entry.id   756d329fcd1ed343ae92db699d7c7655
#
_cell.length_a   1.000
_cell.length_b   1.000
_cell.length_c   1.000
_cell.angle_alpha   90.00
_cell.angle_beta   90.00
_cell.angle_gamma   90.00
#
_symmetry.space_group_name_H-M   'P 1'
#
loop_
_entity.id
_entity.type
_entity.pdbx_description
1 polymer ?
#
loop_
_entity_poly.entity_id
_entity_poly.type
_entity_poly.pdbx_seq_one_letter_code
_entity_poly.pdbx_strand_id
1 'polypeptide(L)'
;MRSWNGNPGGDSLSTKHITEKTGVNINIVTPTGDVSEELNLMMISGTLPDLISLGSWETCYNTLYEQGYTYALNELADQYDPYFWKVVDGSVVAWHTKSDGNLYCVPNDAYGAEQMAETGMTAAVQTFLVRKDLYEDMGSPDMSTPEGFLNTLRTLKNEYATYKGVDITPFYAQGGSGYGLTSYLQNFLAVPYEEDGKIYDRISNPDYIEWLKTFRQAYQEGLIGIDYLVDSDDQVTEKSNNGAYFCMLREWSGMQEANAILASSENPDSYYIAIDGPANSNGDAPLIFPGSLDGWMSTFISKDCKDPARAIAFLTYMLSEEGQKDIFLGIEGETYEVVDGKPQLTDEMIELMNSDPNTFATQYGL
;
A
#
# COMPACT_ATOMS: atom_id res chain seq x y z
N MET A 1 13.61 -6.80 1.69
CA MET A 1 12.75 -5.59 1.65
C MET A 1 12.90 -4.98 0.27
N ARG A 2 11.83 -4.54 -0.38
CA ARG A 2 11.94 -3.91 -1.70
C ARG A 2 12.47 -2.48 -1.54
N SER A 3 13.12 -1.96 -2.59
CA SER A 3 13.84 -0.68 -2.57
C SER A 3 13.00 0.58 -2.32
N TRP A 4 11.66 0.47 -2.39
CA TRP A 4 10.77 1.61 -2.17
C TRP A 4 10.51 1.99 -0.70
N ASN A 5 11.01 1.22 0.25
CA ASN A 5 10.73 1.44 1.68
C ASN A 5 11.68 2.43 2.36
N GLY A 6 12.06 3.49 1.68
CA GLY A 6 12.86 4.57 2.27
C GLY A 6 14.25 4.13 2.75
N ASN A 7 14.82 4.86 3.69
CA ASN A 7 16.13 4.56 4.26
C ASN A 7 15.99 3.63 5.47
N PRO A 8 16.09 2.34 5.28
CA PRO A 8 15.78 1.38 6.29
C PRO A 8 17.03 1.00 7.08
N GLY A 9 17.39 1.77 8.02
CA GLY A 9 18.59 1.53 8.83
C GLY A 9 19.66 2.59 8.58
N GLY A 10 20.83 2.40 9.13
CA GLY A 10 21.93 3.37 9.05
C GLY A 10 22.01 4.28 10.28
N ASP A 11 22.51 5.50 10.07
CA ASP A 11 22.84 6.43 11.13
C ASP A 11 21.78 7.51 11.39
N SER A 12 20.52 7.29 10.97
CA SER A 12 19.45 8.24 11.23
C SER A 12 19.14 8.39 12.72
N LEU A 13 18.51 9.50 13.09
CA LEU A 13 18.12 9.78 14.46
C LEU A 13 17.22 8.67 15.03
N SER A 14 16.17 8.30 14.30
CA SER A 14 15.23 7.26 14.72
C SER A 14 15.89 5.90 14.85
N THR A 15 16.76 5.49 13.90
CA THR A 15 17.47 4.22 13.98
C THR A 15 18.41 4.15 15.19
N LYS A 16 19.14 5.23 15.49
CA LYS A 16 20.01 5.30 16.68
C LYS A 16 19.19 5.19 17.97
N HIS A 17 18.08 5.94 18.03
CA HIS A 17 17.18 5.91 19.19
C HIS A 17 16.62 4.50 19.44
N ILE A 18 16.12 3.82 18.40
CA ILE A 18 15.63 2.44 18.48
C ILE A 18 16.75 1.48 18.92
N THR A 19 17.97 1.66 18.38
CA THR A 19 19.13 0.86 18.77
C THR A 19 19.51 1.06 20.22
N GLU A 20 19.48 2.28 20.74
CA GLU A 20 19.76 2.59 22.15
C GLU A 20 18.72 1.96 23.08
N LYS A 21 17.43 1.98 22.70
CA LYS A 21 16.35 1.38 23.49
C LYS A 21 16.37 -0.15 23.51
N THR A 22 16.61 -0.75 22.36
CA THR A 22 16.44 -2.20 22.16
C THR A 22 17.75 -2.99 22.20
N GLY A 23 18.89 -2.33 22.02
CA GLY A 23 20.18 -2.97 21.81
C GLY A 23 20.27 -3.71 20.47
N VAL A 24 19.34 -3.47 19.54
CA VAL A 24 19.32 -4.08 18.21
C VAL A 24 19.75 -3.05 17.17
N ASN A 25 20.79 -3.39 16.43
CA ASN A 25 21.20 -2.62 15.26
C ASN A 25 20.63 -3.28 14.00
N ILE A 26 19.82 -2.53 13.26
CA ILE A 26 19.14 -3.05 12.07
C ILE A 26 20.09 -2.96 10.88
N ASN A 27 20.41 -4.10 10.28
CA ASN A 27 21.09 -4.18 8.99
C ASN A 27 20.12 -4.77 7.96
N ILE A 28 19.70 -3.95 6.99
CA ILE A 28 18.73 -4.36 5.98
C ILE A 28 19.43 -4.89 4.74
N VAL A 29 19.10 -6.11 4.38
CA VAL A 29 19.52 -6.74 3.14
C VAL A 29 18.35 -6.71 2.16
N THR A 30 18.52 -5.96 1.08
CA THR A 30 17.53 -5.87 0.01
C THR A 30 17.93 -6.84 -1.10
N PRO A 31 17.01 -7.72 -1.56
CA PRO A 31 17.30 -8.60 -2.68
C PRO A 31 17.58 -7.81 -3.96
N THR A 32 18.51 -8.32 -4.77
CA THR A 32 18.91 -7.71 -6.04
C THR A 32 18.25 -8.35 -7.25
N GLY A 33 17.62 -9.52 -7.05
CA GLY A 33 16.92 -10.29 -8.06
C GLY A 33 15.53 -10.74 -7.58
N ASP A 34 15.09 -11.89 -8.04
CA ASP A 34 13.84 -12.49 -7.59
C ASP A 34 13.92 -12.87 -6.11
N VAL A 35 12.98 -12.36 -5.32
CA VAL A 35 12.93 -12.54 -3.86
C VAL A 35 12.85 -14.01 -3.48
N SER A 36 12.00 -14.77 -4.17
CA SER A 36 11.78 -16.17 -3.86
C SER A 36 12.99 -17.02 -4.23
N GLU A 37 13.68 -16.71 -5.33
CA GLU A 37 14.91 -17.42 -5.72
C GLU A 37 16.03 -17.14 -4.71
N GLU A 38 16.27 -15.91 -4.31
CA GLU A 38 17.30 -15.55 -3.32
C GLU A 38 17.01 -16.19 -1.95
N LEU A 39 15.77 -16.12 -1.46
CA LEU A 39 15.38 -16.76 -0.20
C LEU A 39 15.52 -18.29 -0.25
N ASN A 40 15.16 -18.93 -1.37
CA ASN A 40 15.36 -20.36 -1.55
C ASN A 40 16.85 -20.76 -1.45
N LEU A 41 17.74 -19.97 -2.02
CA LEU A 41 19.18 -20.19 -1.89
C LEU A 41 19.66 -20.02 -0.44
N MET A 42 19.16 -19.01 0.27
CA MET A 42 19.49 -18.78 1.69
C MET A 42 18.96 -19.92 2.58
N MET A 43 17.73 -20.43 2.33
CA MET A 43 17.17 -21.59 3.04
C MET A 43 18.07 -22.83 2.86
N ILE A 44 18.49 -23.12 1.65
CA ILE A 44 19.35 -24.29 1.34
C ILE A 44 20.74 -24.14 1.97
N SER A 45 21.31 -22.94 1.99
CA SER A 45 22.64 -22.67 2.53
C SER A 45 22.67 -22.44 4.05
N GLY A 46 21.54 -22.31 4.73
CA GLY A 46 21.47 -22.00 6.17
C GLY A 46 22.02 -20.60 6.47
N THR A 47 21.67 -19.62 5.65
CA THR A 47 22.14 -18.24 5.76
C THR A 47 20.99 -17.23 5.75
N LEU A 48 19.81 -17.63 6.21
CA LEU A 48 18.68 -16.74 6.35
C LEU A 48 19.01 -15.58 7.31
N PRO A 49 18.52 -14.35 7.04
CA PRO A 49 18.66 -13.25 8.00
C PRO A 49 17.83 -13.53 9.27
N ASP A 50 18.12 -12.83 10.36
CA ASP A 50 17.41 -13.02 11.64
C ASP A 50 15.90 -12.78 11.50
N LEU A 51 15.51 -11.72 10.78
CA LEU A 51 14.13 -11.38 10.45
C LEU A 51 13.94 -11.41 8.93
N ILE A 52 12.80 -11.94 8.49
CA ILE A 52 12.43 -12.00 7.08
C ILE A 52 11.10 -11.31 6.90
N SER A 53 11.06 -10.23 6.11
CA SER A 53 9.82 -9.54 5.73
C SER A 53 9.59 -9.69 4.24
N LEU A 54 8.46 -10.29 3.84
CA LEU A 54 8.12 -10.49 2.43
C LEU A 54 6.61 -10.47 2.20
N GLY A 55 6.22 -10.23 0.94
CA GLY A 55 4.81 -10.22 0.54
C GLY A 55 4.18 -11.60 0.56
N SER A 56 2.90 -11.66 0.91
CA SER A 56 2.13 -12.92 0.94
C SER A 56 1.97 -13.59 -0.44
N TRP A 57 2.22 -12.85 -1.52
CA TRP A 57 2.20 -13.33 -2.91
C TRP A 57 3.49 -14.02 -3.35
N GLU A 58 4.57 -13.95 -2.57
CA GLU A 58 5.83 -14.59 -2.93
C GLU A 58 5.72 -16.11 -2.88
N THR A 59 6.26 -16.78 -3.88
CA THR A 59 6.11 -18.24 -4.03
C THR A 59 6.75 -19.04 -2.89
N CYS A 60 7.78 -18.49 -2.24
CA CYS A 60 8.46 -19.09 -1.10
C CYS A 60 7.78 -18.82 0.25
N TYR A 61 6.74 -17.98 0.30
CA TYR A 61 6.08 -17.55 1.55
C TYR A 61 5.67 -18.73 2.44
N ASN A 62 4.90 -19.66 1.89
CA ASN A 62 4.44 -20.83 2.65
C ASN A 62 5.58 -21.78 3.00
N THR A 63 6.58 -21.89 2.15
CA THR A 63 7.76 -22.75 2.36
C THR A 63 8.50 -22.42 3.65
N LEU A 64 8.56 -21.13 4.02
CA LEU A 64 9.24 -20.66 5.22
C LEU A 64 8.75 -21.35 6.49
N TYR A 65 7.45 -21.46 6.69
CA TYR A 65 6.90 -22.09 7.90
C TYR A 65 6.57 -23.56 7.72
N GLU A 66 6.09 -24.02 6.57
CA GLU A 66 5.72 -25.41 6.32
C GLU A 66 6.93 -26.35 6.38
N GLN A 67 8.11 -25.89 5.95
CA GLN A 67 9.35 -26.64 6.00
C GLN A 67 10.22 -26.35 7.24
N GLY A 68 9.71 -25.51 8.17
CA GLY A 68 10.33 -25.28 9.46
C GLY A 68 11.55 -24.35 9.44
N TYR A 69 11.65 -23.44 8.46
CA TYR A 69 12.72 -22.43 8.39
C TYR A 69 12.49 -21.24 9.34
N THR A 70 11.29 -21.12 9.91
CA THR A 70 10.94 -20.03 10.85
C THR A 70 10.45 -20.57 12.19
N TYR A 71 10.57 -19.74 13.23
CA TYR A 71 10.02 -20.04 14.54
C TYR A 71 8.51 -19.78 14.58
N ALA A 72 7.80 -20.53 15.42
CA ALA A 72 6.47 -20.18 15.87
C ALA A 72 6.56 -19.00 16.85
N LEU A 73 5.99 -17.85 16.49
CA LEU A 73 6.06 -16.63 17.29
C LEU A 73 5.32 -16.77 18.63
N ASN A 74 4.22 -17.53 18.66
CA ASN A 74 3.51 -17.83 19.90
C ASN A 74 4.39 -18.58 20.90
N GLU A 75 5.20 -19.54 20.46
CA GLU A 75 6.13 -20.25 21.34
C GLU A 75 7.23 -19.32 21.87
N LEU A 76 7.78 -18.47 21.01
CA LEU A 76 8.80 -17.50 21.43
C LEU A 76 8.21 -16.44 22.38
N ALA A 77 7.00 -15.95 22.11
CA ALA A 77 6.32 -15.00 22.96
C ALA A 77 6.04 -15.58 24.35
N ASP A 78 5.48 -16.77 24.42
CA ASP A 78 5.18 -17.44 25.69
C ASP A 78 6.44 -17.70 26.53
N GLN A 79 7.55 -18.02 25.85
CA GLN A 79 8.80 -18.36 26.53
C GLN A 79 9.61 -17.14 26.95
N TYR A 80 9.68 -16.10 26.11
CA TYR A 80 10.65 -15.01 26.26
C TYR A 80 10.03 -13.64 26.45
N ASP A 81 8.86 -13.36 25.84
CA ASP A 81 8.23 -12.04 25.89
C ASP A 81 6.69 -12.09 25.85
N PRO A 82 6.04 -12.41 26.99
CA PRO A 82 4.57 -12.46 27.04
C PRO A 82 3.88 -11.11 26.77
N TYR A 83 4.62 -10.00 26.75
CA TYR A 83 4.07 -8.68 26.39
C TYR A 83 3.62 -8.62 24.92
N PHE A 84 4.16 -9.48 24.08
CA PHE A 84 3.70 -9.68 22.69
C PHE A 84 2.18 -9.78 22.58
N TRP A 85 1.53 -10.56 23.47
CA TRP A 85 0.08 -10.74 23.49
C TRP A 85 -0.71 -9.48 23.93
N LYS A 86 -0.04 -8.43 24.36
CA LYS A 86 -0.66 -7.15 24.70
C LYS A 86 -0.63 -6.15 23.54
N VAL A 87 0.29 -6.35 22.61
CA VAL A 87 0.52 -5.41 21.50
C VAL A 87 -0.02 -5.89 20.17
N VAL A 88 -0.26 -7.21 20.01
CA VAL A 88 -0.87 -7.76 18.79
C VAL A 88 -2.39 -7.78 18.89
N ASP A 89 -3.06 -7.46 17.78
CA ASP A 89 -4.52 -7.57 17.69
C ASP A 89 -4.96 -9.03 17.66
N GLY A 90 -5.91 -9.41 18.52
CA GLY A 90 -6.35 -10.80 18.66
C GLY A 90 -7.05 -11.34 17.41
N SER A 91 -7.72 -10.51 16.63
CA SER A 91 -8.38 -10.93 15.37
C SER A 91 -7.35 -11.14 14.26
N VAL A 92 -6.27 -10.34 14.22
CA VAL A 92 -5.13 -10.54 13.32
C VAL A 92 -4.41 -11.85 13.67
N VAL A 93 -4.16 -12.11 14.96
CA VAL A 93 -3.60 -13.38 15.42
C VAL A 93 -4.45 -14.56 14.99
N ALA A 94 -5.78 -14.50 15.23
CA ALA A 94 -6.69 -15.58 14.85
C ALA A 94 -6.69 -15.84 13.33
N TRP A 95 -6.60 -14.78 12.52
CA TRP A 95 -6.54 -14.89 11.06
C TRP A 95 -5.24 -15.55 10.56
N HIS A 96 -4.10 -15.19 11.16
CA HIS A 96 -2.78 -15.67 10.72
C HIS A 96 -2.34 -16.99 11.38
N THR A 97 -3.04 -17.44 12.44
CA THR A 97 -2.77 -18.75 13.06
C THR A 97 -3.04 -19.87 12.06
N LYS A 98 -2.06 -20.73 11.86
CA LYS A 98 -2.13 -21.84 10.91
C LYS A 98 -2.87 -23.05 11.50
N SER A 99 -3.16 -24.02 10.66
CA SER A 99 -3.94 -25.23 11.06
C SER A 99 -3.29 -26.10 12.13
N ASP A 100 -1.97 -25.95 12.34
CA ASP A 100 -1.23 -26.59 13.43
C ASP A 100 -1.31 -25.84 14.76
N GLY A 101 -2.05 -24.72 14.81
CA GLY A 101 -2.23 -23.89 15.99
C GLY A 101 -1.13 -22.86 16.22
N ASN A 102 -0.16 -22.72 15.31
CA ASN A 102 0.95 -21.80 15.46
C ASN A 102 0.78 -20.50 14.66
N LEU A 103 1.32 -19.43 15.23
CA LEU A 103 1.50 -18.14 14.57
C LEU A 103 2.97 -18.02 14.14
N TYR A 104 3.24 -17.93 12.84
CA TYR A 104 4.62 -17.87 12.33
C TYR A 104 5.07 -16.47 11.94
N CYS A 105 4.15 -15.55 11.73
CA CYS A 105 4.46 -14.20 11.29
C CYS A 105 3.50 -13.17 11.88
N VAL A 106 3.90 -11.92 11.83
CA VAL A 106 3.01 -10.76 12.01
C VAL A 106 2.96 -9.97 10.71
N PRO A 107 1.76 -9.62 10.23
CA PRO A 107 1.59 -8.79 9.04
C PRO A 107 1.79 -7.31 9.35
N ASN A 108 2.05 -6.52 8.30
CA ASN A 108 1.89 -5.08 8.34
C ASN A 108 0.48 -4.68 7.87
N ASP A 109 0.04 -3.46 8.13
CA ASP A 109 -1.24 -2.89 7.68
C ASP A 109 -2.45 -3.82 7.91
N ALA A 110 -2.42 -4.60 8.99
CA ALA A 110 -3.48 -5.51 9.38
C ALA A 110 -4.20 -4.96 10.61
N TYR A 111 -5.49 -4.75 10.48
CA TYR A 111 -6.29 -4.09 11.51
C TYR A 111 -7.56 -4.89 11.80
N GLY A 112 -7.85 -5.09 13.08
CA GLY A 112 -9.12 -5.62 13.53
C GLY A 112 -10.26 -4.61 13.35
N ALA A 113 -11.49 -5.09 13.23
CA ALA A 113 -12.66 -4.23 13.04
C ALA A 113 -12.87 -3.23 14.19
N GLU A 114 -12.53 -3.61 15.42
CA GLU A 114 -12.63 -2.75 16.61
C GLU A 114 -11.63 -1.59 16.51
N GLN A 115 -10.38 -1.88 16.17
CA GLN A 115 -9.33 -0.88 15.98
C GLN A 115 -9.67 0.11 14.84
N MET A 116 -10.21 -0.40 13.72
CA MET A 116 -10.67 0.46 12.63
C MET A 116 -11.82 1.37 13.06
N ALA A 117 -12.76 0.87 13.85
CA ALA A 117 -13.89 1.65 14.35
C ALA A 117 -13.43 2.75 15.34
N GLU A 118 -12.47 2.46 16.20
CA GLU A 118 -11.94 3.41 17.19
C GLU A 118 -11.10 4.52 16.57
N THR A 119 -10.28 4.19 15.58
CA THR A 119 -9.34 5.13 14.97
C THR A 119 -9.97 5.93 13.84
N GLY A 120 -11.11 5.50 13.31
CA GLY A 120 -11.70 6.06 12.09
C GLY A 120 -10.81 5.85 10.86
N MET A 121 -9.79 5.01 10.97
CA MET A 121 -8.91 4.69 9.84
C MET A 121 -9.70 3.98 8.75
N THR A 122 -9.60 4.52 7.55
CA THR A 122 -9.97 3.82 6.33
C THR A 122 -8.68 3.57 5.56
N ALA A 123 -8.18 2.36 5.63
CA ALA A 123 -7.01 1.95 4.83
C ALA A 123 -7.40 1.65 3.37
N ALA A 124 -8.51 2.24 2.89
CA ALA A 124 -8.96 2.07 1.53
C ALA A 124 -7.94 2.66 0.56
N VAL A 125 -7.29 1.78 -0.18
CA VAL A 125 -6.27 2.16 -1.18
C VAL A 125 -6.85 2.32 -2.57
N GLN A 126 -8.09 1.87 -2.78
CA GLN A 126 -8.76 1.85 -4.08
C GLN A 126 -9.26 3.24 -4.45
N THR A 127 -8.82 3.76 -5.57
CA THR A 127 -9.19 5.10 -6.01
C THR A 127 -9.48 5.15 -7.51
N PHE A 128 -10.34 6.09 -7.88
CA PHE A 128 -10.43 6.60 -9.24
C PHE A 128 -9.84 8.01 -9.24
N LEU A 129 -8.69 8.13 -9.88
CA LEU A 129 -7.88 9.34 -9.87
C LEU A 129 -8.02 10.09 -11.19
N VAL A 130 -7.98 11.42 -11.11
CA VAL A 130 -7.86 12.28 -12.28
C VAL A 130 -6.75 13.30 -12.07
N ARG A 131 -6.10 13.71 -13.14
CA ARG A 131 -5.20 14.87 -13.12
C ARG A 131 -6.01 16.13 -12.92
N LYS A 132 -5.82 16.80 -11.75
CA LYS A 132 -6.69 17.87 -11.26
C LYS A 132 -6.85 19.02 -12.24
N ASP A 133 -5.74 19.62 -12.69
CA ASP A 133 -5.77 20.79 -13.57
C ASP A 133 -6.51 20.53 -14.88
N LEU A 134 -6.31 19.36 -15.46
CA LEU A 134 -6.94 18.95 -16.71
C LEU A 134 -8.43 18.65 -16.51
N TYR A 135 -8.78 17.99 -15.41
CA TYR A 135 -10.16 17.69 -15.08
C TYR A 135 -10.98 18.96 -14.81
N GLU A 136 -10.41 19.94 -14.09
CA GLU A 136 -11.04 21.22 -13.82
C GLU A 136 -11.16 22.07 -15.10
N ASP A 137 -10.15 22.08 -15.97
CA ASP A 137 -10.16 22.80 -17.25
C ASP A 137 -11.24 22.27 -18.22
N MET A 138 -11.56 20.97 -18.14
CA MET A 138 -12.65 20.33 -18.85
C MET A 138 -14.04 20.60 -18.20
N GLY A 139 -14.12 21.36 -17.11
CA GLY A 139 -15.35 21.69 -16.39
C GLY A 139 -15.82 20.61 -15.41
N SER A 140 -14.91 19.78 -14.90
CA SER A 140 -15.17 18.70 -13.93
C SER A 140 -16.31 17.75 -14.38
N PRO A 141 -16.14 17.07 -15.53
CA PRO A 141 -17.20 16.25 -16.12
C PRO A 141 -17.56 15.07 -15.21
N ASP A 142 -18.84 14.69 -15.21
CA ASP A 142 -19.30 13.50 -14.53
C ASP A 142 -18.83 12.24 -15.28
N MET A 143 -17.99 11.45 -14.60
CA MET A 143 -17.43 10.19 -15.12
C MET A 143 -18.05 8.96 -14.45
N SER A 144 -19.10 9.12 -13.65
CA SER A 144 -19.73 8.03 -12.90
C SER A 144 -20.59 7.13 -13.80
N THR A 145 -20.97 7.60 -14.99
CA THR A 145 -21.78 6.83 -15.94
C THR A 145 -20.97 6.41 -17.16
N PRO A 146 -21.31 5.28 -17.82
CA PRO A 146 -20.69 4.86 -19.07
C PRO A 146 -20.64 5.94 -20.15
N GLU A 147 -21.74 6.70 -20.32
CA GLU A 147 -21.82 7.77 -21.33
C GLU A 147 -20.94 8.96 -20.92
N GLY A 148 -20.98 9.38 -19.65
CA GLY A 148 -20.14 10.48 -19.14
C GLY A 148 -18.66 10.16 -19.28
N PHE A 149 -18.25 8.94 -18.91
CA PHE A 149 -16.89 8.46 -19.10
C PHE A 149 -16.44 8.53 -20.56
N LEU A 150 -17.21 7.96 -21.49
CA LEU A 150 -16.88 7.99 -22.93
C LEU A 150 -16.81 9.40 -23.48
N ASN A 151 -17.76 10.28 -23.13
CA ASN A 151 -17.79 11.66 -23.60
C ASN A 151 -16.59 12.46 -23.09
N THR A 152 -16.19 12.24 -21.84
CA THR A 152 -14.98 12.86 -21.27
C THR A 152 -13.73 12.42 -22.04
N LEU A 153 -13.57 11.13 -22.33
CA LEU A 153 -12.42 10.64 -23.10
C LEU A 153 -12.44 11.14 -24.56
N ARG A 154 -13.63 11.31 -25.17
CA ARG A 154 -13.76 11.91 -26.51
C ARG A 154 -13.32 13.37 -26.52
N THR A 155 -13.73 14.16 -25.52
CA THR A 155 -13.28 15.54 -25.37
C THR A 155 -11.76 15.59 -25.17
N LEU A 156 -11.23 14.74 -24.28
CA LEU A 156 -9.79 14.66 -24.05
C LEU A 156 -9.01 14.41 -25.36
N LYS A 157 -9.42 13.41 -26.12
CA LYS A 157 -8.77 13.05 -27.38
C LYS A 157 -8.78 14.20 -28.39
N ASN A 158 -9.87 14.93 -28.48
CA ASN A 158 -10.05 15.97 -29.49
C ASN A 158 -9.39 17.30 -29.14
N GLU A 159 -9.36 17.66 -27.85
CA GLU A 159 -9.01 18.99 -27.39
C GLU A 159 -7.75 19.01 -26.49
N TYR A 160 -7.41 17.89 -25.84
CA TYR A 160 -6.38 17.83 -24.81
C TYR A 160 -5.36 16.69 -25.01
N ALA A 161 -5.21 16.18 -26.25
CA ALA A 161 -4.26 15.09 -26.53
C ALA A 161 -2.81 15.43 -26.10
N THR A 162 -2.44 16.71 -26.16
CA THR A 162 -1.24 17.29 -25.53
C THR A 162 -1.68 18.45 -24.67
N TYR A 163 -1.32 18.45 -23.38
CA TYR A 163 -1.72 19.49 -22.43
C TYR A 163 -0.52 19.97 -21.63
N LYS A 164 -0.29 21.30 -21.64
CA LYS A 164 0.88 21.94 -21.00
C LYS A 164 2.20 21.26 -21.34
N GLY A 165 2.37 20.84 -22.60
CA GLY A 165 3.58 20.22 -23.11
C GLY A 165 3.74 18.72 -22.81
N VAL A 166 2.75 18.09 -22.20
CA VAL A 166 2.73 16.65 -21.89
C VAL A 166 1.72 15.94 -22.81
N ASP A 167 2.14 14.86 -23.46
CA ASP A 167 1.24 13.99 -24.21
C ASP A 167 0.40 13.17 -23.23
N ILE A 168 -0.93 13.26 -23.35
CA ILE A 168 -1.85 12.70 -22.36
C ILE A 168 -2.27 11.29 -22.75
N THR A 169 -2.01 10.34 -21.87
CA THR A 169 -2.57 8.99 -21.90
C THR A 169 -3.95 9.03 -21.22
N PRO A 170 -5.03 8.73 -21.92
CA PRO A 170 -6.38 9.00 -21.41
C PRO A 170 -6.75 8.20 -20.16
N PHE A 171 -6.34 6.93 -20.09
CA PHE A 171 -6.76 6.04 -19.00
C PHE A 171 -5.71 4.99 -18.69
N TYR A 172 -5.58 4.68 -17.40
CA TYR A 172 -4.82 3.55 -16.88
C TYR A 172 -5.64 2.77 -15.86
N ALA A 173 -5.60 1.45 -15.91
CA ALA A 173 -6.12 0.58 -14.85
C ALA A 173 -5.00 -0.33 -14.36
N GLN A 174 -4.81 -0.35 -13.05
CA GLN A 174 -3.77 -1.19 -12.43
C GLN A 174 -3.95 -2.66 -12.81
N GLY A 175 -2.88 -3.30 -13.26
CA GLY A 175 -2.89 -4.71 -13.65
C GLY A 175 -3.04 -5.65 -12.46
N GLY A 176 -3.35 -6.92 -12.76
CA GLY A 176 -3.48 -7.98 -11.76
C GLY A 176 -4.93 -8.35 -11.42
N SER A 177 -5.12 -9.57 -10.92
CA SER A 177 -6.47 -10.12 -10.64
C SER A 177 -7.19 -9.46 -9.47
N GLY A 178 -6.45 -8.79 -8.58
CA GLY A 178 -6.99 -8.10 -7.40
C GLY A 178 -7.19 -6.60 -7.58
N TYR A 179 -6.95 -6.04 -8.79
CA TYR A 179 -6.85 -4.60 -9.01
C TYR A 179 -7.71 -4.13 -10.18
N GLY A 180 -7.61 -2.84 -10.50
CA GLY A 180 -8.08 -2.21 -11.73
C GLY A 180 -9.45 -2.64 -12.21
N LEU A 181 -9.53 -3.07 -13.47
CA LEU A 181 -10.81 -3.45 -14.09
C LEU A 181 -11.45 -4.72 -13.48
N THR A 182 -10.74 -5.48 -12.68
CA THR A 182 -11.30 -6.64 -11.98
C THR A 182 -11.90 -6.22 -10.64
N SER A 183 -11.15 -6.26 -9.56
CA SER A 183 -11.67 -6.04 -8.21
C SER A 183 -12.09 -4.59 -7.95
N TYR A 184 -11.28 -3.60 -8.36
CA TYR A 184 -11.59 -2.20 -8.05
C TYR A 184 -12.83 -1.71 -8.77
N LEU A 185 -12.96 -2.00 -10.07
CA LEU A 185 -14.17 -1.66 -10.82
C LEU A 185 -15.42 -2.29 -10.17
N GLN A 186 -15.36 -3.59 -9.83
CA GLN A 186 -16.48 -4.26 -9.15
C GLN A 186 -16.83 -3.61 -7.81
N ASN A 187 -15.83 -3.14 -7.06
CA ASN A 187 -16.05 -2.47 -5.78
C ASN A 187 -16.65 -1.06 -5.95
N PHE A 188 -16.18 -0.30 -6.95
CA PHE A 188 -16.79 0.97 -7.30
C PHE A 188 -18.26 0.82 -7.73
N LEU A 189 -18.58 -0.27 -8.43
CA LEU A 189 -19.95 -0.61 -8.85
C LEU A 189 -20.80 -1.24 -7.73
N ALA A 190 -20.31 -1.28 -6.51
CA ALA A 190 -21.00 -1.91 -5.37
C ALA A 190 -21.43 -3.36 -5.65
N VAL A 191 -20.68 -4.11 -6.47
CA VAL A 191 -21.00 -5.51 -6.75
C VAL A 191 -20.80 -6.35 -5.49
N PRO A 192 -21.83 -7.01 -4.97
CA PRO A 192 -21.75 -7.72 -3.71
C PRO A 192 -20.78 -8.91 -3.79
N TYR A 193 -20.18 -9.26 -2.65
CA TYR A 193 -19.40 -10.51 -2.50
C TYR A 193 -20.29 -11.69 -2.14
N GLU A 194 -21.41 -11.40 -1.48
CA GLU A 194 -22.38 -12.39 -0.97
C GLU A 194 -23.80 -11.89 -1.20
N GLU A 195 -24.69 -12.80 -1.49
CA GLU A 195 -26.14 -12.59 -1.56
C GLU A 195 -26.84 -13.81 -0.94
N ASP A 196 -27.74 -13.59 0.02
CA ASP A 196 -28.50 -14.63 0.72
C ASP A 196 -27.64 -15.77 1.33
N GLY A 197 -26.47 -15.44 1.91
CA GLY A 197 -25.54 -16.39 2.53
C GLY A 197 -24.73 -17.22 1.53
N LYS A 198 -24.66 -16.80 0.27
CA LYS A 198 -23.92 -17.49 -0.78
C LYS A 198 -22.97 -16.52 -1.49
N ILE A 199 -21.83 -17.04 -1.90
CA ILE A 199 -20.87 -16.28 -2.74
C ILE A 199 -21.60 -15.84 -4.02
N TYR A 200 -21.56 -14.53 -4.27
CA TYR A 200 -22.12 -13.95 -5.48
C TYR A 200 -21.13 -14.07 -6.65
N ASP A 201 -21.63 -14.41 -7.83
CA ASP A 201 -20.82 -14.40 -9.06
C ASP A 201 -20.66 -12.96 -9.58
N ARG A 202 -19.63 -12.28 -9.09
CA ARG A 202 -19.37 -10.89 -9.40
C ARG A 202 -19.10 -10.63 -10.89
N ILE A 203 -18.59 -11.63 -11.61
CA ILE A 203 -18.26 -11.51 -13.06
C ILE A 203 -19.56 -11.44 -13.90
N SER A 204 -20.63 -12.06 -13.48
CA SER A 204 -21.91 -12.03 -14.18
C SER A 204 -22.77 -10.82 -13.85
N ASN A 205 -22.33 -9.91 -12.97
CA ASN A 205 -23.10 -8.73 -12.60
C ASN A 205 -23.38 -7.83 -13.82
N PRO A 206 -24.65 -7.39 -14.05
CA PRO A 206 -25.03 -6.63 -15.24
C PRO A 206 -24.30 -5.29 -15.37
N ASP A 207 -24.15 -4.53 -14.28
CA ASP A 207 -23.43 -3.23 -14.29
C ASP A 207 -21.95 -3.41 -14.61
N TYR A 208 -21.34 -4.45 -14.02
CA TYR A 208 -19.95 -4.78 -14.32
C TYR A 208 -19.75 -5.14 -15.80
N ILE A 209 -20.63 -5.97 -16.37
CA ILE A 209 -20.60 -6.31 -17.80
C ILE A 209 -20.79 -5.07 -18.67
N GLU A 210 -21.68 -4.15 -18.29
CA GLU A 210 -21.91 -2.91 -19.05
C GLU A 210 -20.67 -2.00 -19.04
N TRP A 211 -20.00 -1.86 -17.89
CA TRP A 211 -18.75 -1.12 -17.80
C TRP A 211 -17.61 -1.77 -18.61
N LEU A 212 -17.51 -3.10 -18.63
CA LEU A 212 -16.53 -3.78 -19.47
C LEU A 212 -16.82 -3.55 -20.97
N LYS A 213 -18.09 -3.49 -21.39
CA LYS A 213 -18.44 -3.10 -22.76
C LYS A 213 -18.08 -1.65 -23.05
N THR A 214 -18.23 -0.76 -22.07
CA THR A 214 -17.83 0.65 -22.16
C THR A 214 -16.33 0.80 -22.37
N PHE A 215 -15.50 0.09 -21.62
CA PHE A 215 -14.04 0.06 -21.82
C PHE A 215 -13.67 -0.53 -23.20
N ARG A 216 -14.36 -1.59 -23.63
CA ARG A 216 -14.18 -2.14 -24.96
C ARG A 216 -14.54 -1.13 -26.05
N GLN A 217 -15.62 -0.38 -25.88
CA GLN A 217 -16.02 0.68 -26.82
C GLN A 217 -14.97 1.80 -26.84
N ALA A 218 -14.49 2.26 -25.68
CA ALA A 218 -13.42 3.25 -25.59
C ALA A 218 -12.17 2.80 -26.36
N TYR A 219 -11.79 1.53 -26.22
CA TYR A 219 -10.69 0.95 -27.00
C TYR A 219 -10.97 0.94 -28.51
N GLN A 220 -12.17 0.52 -28.93
CA GLN A 220 -12.56 0.48 -30.35
C GLN A 220 -12.60 1.88 -31.00
N GLU A 221 -12.96 2.91 -30.24
CA GLU A 221 -12.92 4.31 -30.65
C GLU A 221 -11.50 4.91 -30.60
N GLY A 222 -10.52 4.15 -30.11
CA GLY A 222 -9.14 4.62 -29.88
C GLY A 222 -9.06 5.74 -28.84
N LEU A 223 -9.96 5.72 -27.84
CA LEU A 223 -9.96 6.63 -26.70
C LEU A 223 -9.01 6.16 -25.60
N ILE A 224 -8.81 4.86 -25.49
CA ILE A 224 -7.80 4.22 -24.62
C ILE A 224 -6.93 3.31 -25.47
N GLY A 225 -5.65 3.22 -25.10
CA GLY A 225 -4.69 2.32 -25.77
C GLY A 225 -4.61 0.97 -25.06
N ILE A 226 -3.73 0.11 -25.57
CA ILE A 226 -3.38 -1.17 -24.94
C ILE A 226 -2.33 -1.00 -23.83
N ASP A 227 -1.73 0.17 -23.71
CA ASP A 227 -0.58 0.47 -22.85
C ASP A 227 -0.83 0.07 -21.38
N TYR A 228 -2.07 0.27 -20.88
CA TYR A 228 -2.44 -0.13 -19.53
C TYR A 228 -2.29 -1.65 -19.23
N LEU A 229 -2.17 -2.49 -20.27
CA LEU A 229 -1.96 -3.93 -20.14
C LEU A 229 -0.49 -4.34 -20.31
N VAL A 230 0.36 -3.45 -20.83
CA VAL A 230 1.75 -3.79 -21.21
C VAL A 230 2.81 -2.90 -20.58
N ASP A 231 2.43 -1.75 -20.03
CA ASP A 231 3.36 -0.89 -19.30
C ASP A 231 3.89 -1.63 -18.06
N SER A 232 5.20 -1.61 -17.89
CA SER A 232 5.84 -2.07 -16.65
C SER A 232 5.58 -1.08 -15.52
N ASP A 233 5.77 -1.50 -14.27
CA ASP A 233 5.64 -0.63 -13.09
C ASP A 233 6.52 0.62 -13.19
N ASP A 234 7.75 0.50 -13.74
CA ASP A 234 8.66 1.63 -13.95
C ASP A 234 8.09 2.63 -14.99
N GLN A 235 7.52 2.13 -16.07
CA GLN A 235 6.87 2.97 -17.09
C GLN A 235 5.64 3.68 -16.53
N VAL A 236 4.84 3.00 -15.73
CA VAL A 236 3.69 3.61 -15.05
C VAL A 236 4.14 4.70 -14.07
N THR A 237 5.21 4.44 -13.32
CA THR A 237 5.79 5.43 -12.39
C THR A 237 6.31 6.64 -13.15
N GLU A 238 7.09 6.45 -14.22
CA GLU A 238 7.60 7.55 -15.06
C GLU A 238 6.46 8.39 -15.64
N LYS A 239 5.46 7.76 -16.24
CA LYS A 239 4.30 8.45 -16.80
C LYS A 239 3.51 9.21 -15.72
N SER A 240 3.34 8.62 -14.52
CA SER A 240 2.66 9.26 -13.40
C SER A 240 3.44 10.49 -12.89
N ASN A 241 4.76 10.36 -12.71
CA ASN A 241 5.65 11.44 -12.26
C ASN A 241 5.68 12.61 -13.24
N ASN A 242 5.47 12.36 -14.53
CA ASN A 242 5.36 13.37 -15.57
C ASN A 242 3.92 13.90 -15.76
N GLY A 243 2.92 13.42 -15.02
CA GLY A 243 1.53 13.82 -15.16
C GLY A 243 0.91 13.40 -16.47
N ALA A 244 1.38 12.31 -17.10
CA ALA A 244 0.96 11.88 -18.43
C ALA A 244 -0.40 11.18 -18.45
N TYR A 245 -0.90 10.65 -17.33
CA TYR A 245 -2.24 10.07 -17.29
C TYR A 245 -3.31 11.12 -17.01
N PHE A 246 -4.46 11.01 -17.71
CA PHE A 246 -5.64 11.82 -17.38
C PHE A 246 -6.42 11.19 -16.23
N CYS A 247 -6.84 9.92 -16.36
CA CYS A 247 -7.52 9.22 -15.28
C CYS A 247 -6.98 7.82 -15.04
N MET A 248 -7.09 7.35 -13.81
CA MET A 248 -6.55 6.06 -13.38
C MET A 248 -7.47 5.36 -12.39
N LEU A 249 -7.67 4.06 -12.58
CA LEU A 249 -8.30 3.17 -11.60
C LEU A 249 -7.20 2.33 -10.95
N ARG A 250 -6.69 2.79 -9.82
CA ARG A 250 -5.54 2.19 -9.13
C ARG A 250 -5.55 2.47 -7.64
N GLU A 251 -4.59 1.88 -6.93
CA GLU A 251 -4.36 2.23 -5.54
C GLU A 251 -3.68 3.60 -5.38
N TRP A 252 -4.07 4.29 -4.33
CA TRP A 252 -3.58 5.64 -3.97
C TRP A 252 -2.10 5.66 -3.58
N SER A 253 -1.61 4.64 -2.85
CA SER A 253 -0.28 4.62 -2.26
C SER A 253 0.86 4.86 -3.26
N GLY A 254 0.69 4.41 -4.51
CA GLY A 254 1.66 4.64 -5.58
C GLY A 254 1.69 6.07 -6.13
N MET A 255 0.84 6.99 -5.64
CA MET A 255 0.71 8.35 -6.19
C MET A 255 1.35 9.44 -5.32
N GLN A 256 1.79 9.12 -4.11
CA GLN A 256 2.37 10.11 -3.19
C GLN A 256 3.61 10.77 -3.78
N GLU A 257 4.52 9.98 -4.34
CA GLU A 257 5.73 10.48 -4.99
C GLU A 257 5.39 11.33 -6.22
N ALA A 258 4.53 10.82 -7.12
CA ALA A 258 4.12 11.54 -8.31
C ALA A 258 3.47 12.89 -7.95
N ASN A 259 2.60 12.92 -6.94
CA ASN A 259 1.96 14.15 -6.50
C ASN A 259 2.94 15.14 -5.87
N ALA A 260 3.95 14.67 -5.12
CA ALA A 260 4.99 15.54 -4.58
C ALA A 260 5.83 16.19 -5.71
N ILE A 261 6.22 15.39 -6.73
CA ILE A 261 6.94 15.88 -7.90
C ILE A 261 6.12 16.91 -8.67
N LEU A 262 4.86 16.58 -8.97
CA LEU A 262 3.97 17.43 -9.76
C LEU A 262 3.63 18.75 -9.03
N ALA A 263 3.36 18.70 -7.73
CA ALA A 263 3.09 19.88 -6.93
C ALA A 263 4.29 20.86 -6.85
N SER A 264 5.51 20.35 -6.99
CA SER A 264 6.74 21.17 -7.04
C SER A 264 7.19 21.56 -8.46
N SER A 265 6.43 21.15 -9.49
CA SER A 265 6.73 21.46 -10.89
C SER A 265 6.33 22.89 -11.30
N GLU A 266 6.64 23.27 -12.55
CA GLU A 266 6.16 24.54 -13.14
C GLU A 266 4.63 24.65 -13.23
N ASN A 267 3.93 23.51 -13.10
CA ASN A 267 2.45 23.40 -13.11
C ASN A 267 1.97 22.75 -11.81
N PRO A 268 1.97 23.48 -10.69
CA PRO A 268 1.71 22.90 -9.36
C PRO A 268 0.30 22.28 -9.19
N ASP A 269 -0.65 22.62 -10.06
CA ASP A 269 -2.00 22.03 -10.07
C ASP A 269 -2.13 20.74 -10.88
N SER A 270 -1.04 20.25 -11.49
CA SER A 270 -1.05 19.04 -12.34
C SER A 270 -1.02 17.72 -11.57
N TYR A 271 -1.16 17.73 -10.26
CA TYR A 271 -1.21 16.53 -9.44
C TYR A 271 -2.56 15.79 -9.55
N TYR A 272 -2.59 14.56 -9.02
CA TYR A 272 -3.76 13.69 -9.08
C TYR A 272 -4.63 13.83 -7.83
N ILE A 273 -5.93 13.86 -8.06
CA ILE A 273 -6.97 13.85 -7.01
C ILE A 273 -7.91 12.67 -7.21
N ALA A 274 -8.49 12.18 -6.13
CA ALA A 274 -9.56 11.19 -6.17
C ALA A 274 -10.90 11.89 -6.46
N ILE A 275 -11.69 11.28 -7.34
CA ILE A 275 -13.07 11.70 -7.61
C ILE A 275 -14.01 10.50 -7.53
N ASP A 276 -15.31 10.74 -7.52
CA ASP A 276 -16.31 9.68 -7.71
C ASP A 276 -16.09 9.03 -9.08
N GLY A 277 -15.82 7.73 -9.05
CA GLY A 277 -15.51 6.95 -10.24
C GLY A 277 -16.74 6.27 -10.84
N PRO A 278 -16.54 5.18 -11.58
CA PRO A 278 -17.61 4.35 -12.12
C PRO A 278 -18.63 3.98 -11.05
N ALA A 279 -19.93 4.18 -11.33
CA ALA A 279 -21.02 3.80 -10.45
C ALA A 279 -21.93 2.76 -11.11
N ASN A 280 -22.69 2.01 -10.32
CA ASN A 280 -23.72 1.13 -10.82
C ASN A 280 -24.98 1.93 -11.24
N SER A 281 -25.93 1.27 -11.89
CA SER A 281 -27.16 1.88 -12.40
C SER A 281 -28.08 2.43 -11.32
N ASN A 282 -27.91 2.02 -10.05
CA ASN A 282 -28.71 2.48 -8.92
C ASN A 282 -28.09 3.69 -8.20
N GLY A 283 -26.80 3.99 -8.44
CA GLY A 283 -26.05 5.01 -7.71
C GLY A 283 -25.74 4.59 -6.26
N ASP A 284 -25.56 3.30 -6.01
CA ASP A 284 -25.18 2.80 -4.69
C ASP A 284 -23.77 3.24 -4.34
N ALA A 285 -23.52 3.45 -3.05
CA ALA A 285 -22.17 3.77 -2.57
C ALA A 285 -21.20 2.60 -2.85
N PRO A 286 -19.95 2.89 -3.29
CA PRO A 286 -18.98 1.85 -3.60
C PRO A 286 -18.64 1.00 -2.38
N LEU A 287 -18.38 -0.30 -2.59
CA LEU A 287 -17.91 -1.25 -1.58
C LEU A 287 -16.39 -1.17 -1.45
N ILE A 288 -15.88 -0.03 -0.98
CA ILE A 288 -14.46 0.16 -0.75
C ILE A 288 -14.13 -0.33 0.66
N PHE A 289 -13.29 -1.36 0.76
CA PHE A 289 -12.93 -1.94 2.05
C PHE A 289 -11.95 -1.03 2.80
N PRO A 290 -12.21 -0.75 4.08
CA PRO A 290 -11.37 0.15 4.87
C PRO A 290 -10.02 -0.46 5.27
N GLY A 291 -9.80 -1.73 5.07
CA GLY A 291 -8.60 -2.48 5.47
C GLY A 291 -8.92 -3.96 5.67
N SER A 292 -7.92 -4.75 5.99
CA SER A 292 -8.09 -6.18 6.21
C SER A 292 -7.23 -6.71 7.35
N LEU A 293 -7.58 -7.90 7.84
CA LEU A 293 -6.76 -8.67 8.77
C LEU A 293 -5.52 -9.27 8.09
N ASP A 294 -5.47 -9.24 6.76
CA ASP A 294 -4.48 -9.96 5.97
C ASP A 294 -3.13 -9.22 5.92
N GLY A 295 -3.16 -7.89 5.84
CA GLY A 295 -1.97 -7.12 5.55
C GLY A 295 -1.45 -7.42 4.13
N TRP A 296 -0.25 -6.95 3.81
CA TRP A 296 0.37 -7.23 2.51
C TRP A 296 1.80 -7.79 2.62
N MET A 297 2.52 -7.48 3.68
CA MET A 297 3.81 -8.12 4.02
C MET A 297 3.70 -8.77 5.39
N SER A 298 4.46 -9.85 5.57
CA SER A 298 4.57 -10.53 6.86
C SER A 298 6.01 -10.64 7.29
N THR A 299 6.26 -10.47 8.59
CA THR A 299 7.59 -10.58 9.20
C THR A 299 7.68 -11.86 10.02
N PHE A 300 8.70 -12.64 9.72
CA PHE A 300 9.04 -13.93 10.35
C PHE A 300 10.34 -13.81 11.13
N ILE A 301 10.52 -14.68 12.14
CA ILE A 301 11.81 -14.91 12.81
C ILE A 301 12.41 -16.23 12.26
N SER A 302 13.57 -16.14 11.65
CA SER A 302 14.26 -17.27 11.02
C SER A 302 14.83 -18.25 12.06
N LYS A 303 14.90 -19.54 11.69
CA LYS A 303 15.61 -20.55 12.50
C LYS A 303 17.12 -20.35 12.53
N ASP A 304 17.69 -19.59 11.62
CA ASP A 304 19.11 -19.21 11.60
C ASP A 304 19.40 -18.04 12.58
N CYS A 305 18.36 -17.39 13.13
CA CYS A 305 18.49 -16.35 14.15
C CYS A 305 19.19 -16.89 15.41
N LYS A 306 20.31 -16.25 15.78
CA LYS A 306 21.13 -16.69 16.89
C LYS A 306 20.59 -16.31 18.27
N ASP A 307 19.76 -15.28 18.33
CA ASP A 307 19.12 -14.78 19.55
C ASP A 307 17.63 -14.58 19.33
N PRO A 308 16.83 -15.66 19.24
CA PRO A 308 15.40 -15.58 19.02
C PRO A 308 14.64 -14.89 20.17
N ALA A 309 15.20 -14.90 21.39
CA ALA A 309 14.63 -14.18 22.53
C ALA A 309 14.70 -12.65 22.30
N ARG A 310 15.81 -12.15 21.80
CA ARG A 310 15.96 -10.75 21.43
C ARG A 310 15.13 -10.39 20.20
N ALA A 311 15.06 -11.29 19.24
CA ALA A 311 14.28 -11.06 18.01
C ALA A 311 12.79 -10.91 18.31
N ILE A 312 12.20 -11.76 19.18
CA ILE A 312 10.78 -11.61 19.55
C ILE A 312 10.56 -10.35 20.40
N ALA A 313 11.45 -10.02 21.32
CA ALA A 313 11.34 -8.78 22.11
C ALA A 313 11.45 -7.53 21.24
N PHE A 314 12.32 -7.55 20.23
CA PHE A 314 12.42 -6.47 19.25
C PHE A 314 11.13 -6.36 18.40
N LEU A 315 10.59 -7.47 17.93
CA LEU A 315 9.33 -7.48 17.17
C LEU A 315 8.16 -6.97 18.03
N THR A 316 8.08 -7.39 19.29
CA THR A 316 7.10 -6.88 20.27
C THR A 316 7.20 -5.37 20.45
N TYR A 317 8.43 -4.87 20.63
CA TYR A 317 8.66 -3.43 20.73
C TYR A 317 8.21 -2.68 19.47
N MET A 318 8.56 -3.16 18.28
CA MET A 318 8.16 -2.55 17.01
C MET A 318 6.64 -2.51 16.82
N LEU A 319 5.89 -3.46 17.40
CA LEU A 319 4.42 -3.52 17.36
C LEU A 319 3.77 -2.69 18.48
N SER A 320 4.51 -2.30 19.53
CA SER A 320 3.99 -1.52 20.64
C SER A 320 3.69 -0.07 20.24
N GLU A 321 2.81 0.60 20.99
CA GLU A 321 2.53 2.03 20.82
C GLU A 321 3.81 2.87 20.91
N GLU A 322 4.71 2.53 21.84
CA GLU A 322 6.00 3.20 22.00
C GLU A 322 6.86 3.03 20.74
N GLY A 323 7.05 1.79 20.27
CA GLY A 323 7.84 1.52 19.07
C GLY A 323 7.25 2.14 17.81
N GLN A 324 5.92 2.18 17.69
CA GLN A 324 5.26 2.86 16.57
C GLN A 324 5.50 4.38 16.60
N LYS A 325 5.47 5.02 17.77
CA LYS A 325 5.84 6.44 17.91
C LYS A 325 7.29 6.68 17.53
N ASP A 326 8.20 5.86 18.04
CA ASP A 326 9.63 5.98 17.74
C ASP A 326 9.96 5.78 16.26
N ILE A 327 9.18 4.94 15.54
CA ILE A 327 9.35 4.71 14.10
C ILE A 327 8.78 5.86 13.26
N PHE A 328 7.56 6.32 13.57
CA PHE A 328 6.84 7.24 12.71
C PHE A 328 6.96 8.71 13.12
N LEU A 329 7.31 8.97 14.38
CA LEU A 329 7.39 10.32 14.92
C LEU A 329 8.78 10.65 15.47
N GLY A 330 9.59 9.63 15.78
CA GLY A 330 10.94 9.80 16.32
C GLY A 330 10.95 10.04 17.83
N ILE A 331 11.53 11.15 18.30
CA ILE A 331 11.82 11.43 19.72
C ILE A 331 10.91 12.53 20.23
N GLU A 332 10.19 12.25 21.33
CA GLU A 332 9.34 13.24 22.00
C GLU A 332 10.17 14.44 22.51
N GLY A 333 9.70 15.63 22.19
CA GLY A 333 10.38 16.89 22.54
C GLY A 333 11.49 17.29 21.55
N GLU A 334 11.80 16.45 20.55
CA GLU A 334 12.78 16.74 19.49
C GLU A 334 12.11 16.75 18.11
N THR A 335 11.48 15.66 17.72
CA THR A 335 10.84 15.51 16.41
C THR A 335 9.31 15.58 16.48
N TYR A 336 8.74 15.23 17.63
CA TYR A 336 7.30 15.35 17.86
C TYR A 336 6.99 15.85 19.28
N GLU A 337 5.77 16.33 19.45
CA GLU A 337 5.23 16.74 20.75
C GLU A 337 3.80 16.22 20.92
N VAL A 338 3.30 16.21 22.17
CA VAL A 338 1.93 15.81 22.48
C VAL A 338 1.07 17.06 22.68
N VAL A 339 0.18 17.36 21.74
CA VAL A 339 -0.76 18.49 21.80
C VAL A 339 -2.17 17.94 21.96
N ASP A 340 -2.86 18.37 23.01
CA ASP A 340 -4.21 17.92 23.36
C ASP A 340 -4.34 16.39 23.43
N GLY A 341 -3.28 15.73 23.95
CA GLY A 341 -3.23 14.27 24.10
C GLY A 341 -2.94 13.49 22.82
N LYS A 342 -2.65 14.17 21.71
CA LYS A 342 -2.31 13.55 20.41
C LYS A 342 -0.85 13.84 20.07
N PRO A 343 -0.05 12.82 19.73
CA PRO A 343 1.31 13.03 19.25
C PRO A 343 1.26 13.58 17.81
N GLN A 344 2.08 14.58 17.53
CA GLN A 344 2.20 15.19 16.20
C GLN A 344 3.62 15.71 16.00
N LEU A 345 4.10 15.66 14.76
CA LEU A 345 5.39 16.21 14.40
C LEU A 345 5.45 17.70 14.78
N THR A 346 6.63 18.17 15.19
CA THR A 346 6.85 19.60 15.43
C THR A 346 6.71 20.39 14.12
N ASP A 347 6.40 21.69 14.23
CA ASP A 347 6.32 22.57 13.06
C ASP A 347 7.62 22.53 12.22
N GLU A 348 8.78 22.43 12.88
CA GLU A 348 10.08 22.31 12.21
C GLU A 348 10.18 21.02 11.39
N MET A 349 9.71 19.89 11.93
CA MET A 349 9.70 18.62 11.20
C MET A 349 8.70 18.62 10.05
N ILE A 350 7.55 19.25 10.21
CA ILE A 350 6.57 19.42 9.12
C ILE A 350 7.15 20.30 8.02
N GLU A 351 7.81 21.41 8.37
CA GLU A 351 8.48 22.27 7.40
C GLU A 351 9.60 21.54 6.67
N LEU A 352 10.43 20.76 7.38
CA LEU A 352 11.50 19.97 6.79
C LEU A 352 10.93 18.88 5.87
N MET A 353 9.92 18.15 6.28
CA MET A 353 9.25 17.12 5.47
C MET A 353 8.76 17.71 4.12
N ASN A 354 8.25 18.94 4.14
CA ASN A 354 7.72 19.60 2.94
C ASN A 354 8.82 20.25 2.08
N SER A 355 9.89 20.80 2.69
CA SER A 355 10.92 21.55 1.98
C SER A 355 12.12 20.69 1.55
N ASP A 356 12.49 19.67 2.33
CA ASP A 356 13.59 18.74 2.04
C ASP A 356 13.26 17.34 2.56
N PRO A 357 12.33 16.61 1.87
CA PRO A 357 11.93 15.26 2.24
C PRO A 357 13.10 14.26 2.25
N ASN A 358 14.16 14.52 1.48
CA ASN A 358 15.33 13.66 1.48
C ASN A 358 16.10 13.77 2.81
N THR A 359 16.34 14.98 3.31
CA THR A 359 16.95 15.19 4.63
C THR A 359 16.04 14.64 5.74
N PHE A 360 14.74 14.87 5.66
CA PHE A 360 13.77 14.30 6.62
C PHE A 360 13.91 12.77 6.70
N ALA A 361 13.89 12.08 5.57
CA ALA A 361 14.02 10.62 5.52
C ALA A 361 15.43 10.12 5.91
N THR A 362 16.51 10.76 5.45
CA THR A 362 17.87 10.21 5.63
C THR A 362 18.51 10.59 6.97
N GLN A 363 18.28 11.81 7.46
CA GLN A 363 18.85 12.27 8.71
C GLN A 363 18.01 11.86 9.92
N TYR A 364 16.68 11.97 9.81
CA TYR A 364 15.78 11.66 10.91
C TYR A 364 15.24 10.24 10.85
N GLY A 365 15.11 9.64 9.67
CA GLY A 365 14.58 8.29 9.49
C GLY A 365 13.07 8.23 9.67
N LEU A 366 12.38 9.31 9.31
CA LEU A 366 10.94 9.50 9.48
C LEU A 366 10.23 9.59 8.13
#